data_8ad59ffcb483d46578fbbc6383e433f6
#
_entry.id   8ad59ffcb483d46578fbbc6383e433f6
#
_cell.length_a   1.000
_cell.length_b   1.000
_cell.length_c   1.000
_cell.angle_alpha   90.00
_cell.angle_beta   90.00
_cell.angle_gamma   90.00
#
_symmetry.space_group_name_H-M   'P 1'
#
loop_
_entity.id
_entity.type
_entity.pdbx_description
1 polymer ?
#
loop_
_entity_poly.entity_id
_entity_poly.type
_entity_poly.pdbx_seq_one_letter_code
_entity_poly.pdbx_strand_id
1 'polypeptide(L)'
;MHFYIHSLPPSEPIRIPPPISIPLLQISAQLQIPPLLTYSDGVLYNWRLDTDDPNALPSQSTIQCNTTFTSTSDEAEFYLVSGRIELAAAEALDIMRSTMDELFVGDDIAIRRITEYLHQLASVIRHMKLILLELRTQCSPDIFYHQIRPWLRGEDSQKDRKWIFEGIDEDSSLVEPVELSGPSAAQSSLLQALDIFLGVDQYSPLEKTSTEESNQYTSFLKRMRLYMPRHHRAFLTHLERNPRPLRQ
;
A
#
# COMPACT_ATOMS: atom_id res chain seq x y z
N MET A 1 -9.66 12.22 -12.33
CA MET A 1 -8.39 12.34 -13.07
C MET A 1 -8.09 11.12 -13.95
N HIS A 2 -7.98 9.86 -13.46
CA HIS A 2 -7.60 8.69 -14.28
C HIS A 2 -8.51 8.46 -15.50
N PHE A 3 -9.83 8.56 -15.36
CA PHE A 3 -10.73 8.49 -16.53
C PHE A 3 -10.44 9.56 -17.58
N TYR A 4 -10.14 10.79 -17.14
CA TYR A 4 -9.76 11.86 -18.05
C TYR A 4 -8.47 11.54 -18.79
N ILE A 5 -7.43 11.11 -18.09
CA ILE A 5 -6.13 10.72 -18.68
C ILE A 5 -6.32 9.62 -19.74
N HIS A 6 -7.14 8.63 -19.44
CA HIS A 6 -7.42 7.52 -20.37
C HIS A 6 -8.32 7.90 -21.56
N SER A 7 -9.00 9.05 -21.51
CA SER A 7 -9.74 9.58 -22.65
C SER A 7 -8.87 10.35 -23.66
N LEU A 8 -7.62 10.69 -23.26
CA LEU A 8 -6.70 11.44 -24.13
C LEU A 8 -6.01 10.54 -25.14
N PRO A 9 -5.74 11.02 -26.36
CA PRO A 9 -4.96 10.30 -27.36
C PRO A 9 -3.57 9.92 -26.81
N PRO A 10 -3.05 8.72 -27.11
CA PRO A 10 -1.75 8.26 -26.60
C PRO A 10 -0.55 9.13 -26.99
N SER A 11 -0.66 9.86 -28.09
CA SER A 11 0.40 10.73 -28.62
C SER A 11 0.47 12.11 -28.00
N GLU A 12 -0.53 12.51 -27.20
CA GLU A 12 -0.59 13.84 -26.62
C GLU A 12 -0.03 13.87 -25.18
N PRO A 13 0.62 14.98 -24.77
CA PRO A 13 0.98 15.18 -23.37
C PRO A 13 -0.28 15.21 -22.51
N ILE A 14 -0.16 14.71 -21.29
CA ILE A 14 -1.28 14.69 -20.34
C ILE A 14 -1.37 16.06 -19.68
N ARG A 15 -2.27 16.90 -20.19
CA ARG A 15 -2.63 18.20 -19.58
C ARG A 15 -3.89 18.03 -18.75
N ILE A 16 -3.75 18.16 -17.44
CA ILE A 16 -4.86 18.02 -16.48
C ILE A 16 -5.43 19.43 -16.27
N PRO A 17 -6.68 19.70 -16.73
CA PRO A 17 -7.23 21.05 -16.72
C PRO A 17 -7.53 21.54 -15.30
N PRO A 18 -7.57 22.89 -15.06
CA PRO A 18 -7.73 23.49 -13.74
C PRO A 18 -8.92 22.95 -12.93
N PRO A 19 -10.11 22.67 -13.51
CA PRO A 19 -11.23 22.11 -12.74
C PRO A 19 -10.96 20.74 -12.13
N ILE A 20 -9.95 20.00 -12.61
CA ILE A 20 -9.53 18.71 -12.07
C ILE A 20 -8.26 18.89 -11.24
N SER A 21 -7.26 19.60 -11.76
CA SER A 21 -5.94 19.73 -11.14
C SER A 21 -5.99 20.48 -9.81
N ILE A 22 -6.64 21.66 -9.77
CA ILE A 22 -6.64 22.52 -8.59
C ILE A 22 -7.26 21.80 -7.37
N PRO A 23 -8.51 21.30 -7.40
CA PRO A 23 -9.08 20.62 -6.24
C PRO A 23 -8.32 19.34 -5.87
N LEU A 24 -7.77 18.61 -6.85
CA LEU A 24 -6.98 17.43 -6.60
C LEU A 24 -5.67 17.78 -5.87
N LEU A 25 -4.97 18.83 -6.29
CA LEU A 25 -3.73 19.28 -5.65
C LEU A 25 -3.99 19.83 -4.24
N GLN A 26 -5.08 20.55 -4.02
CA GLN A 26 -5.48 21.04 -2.70
C GLN A 26 -5.76 19.89 -1.73
N ILE A 27 -6.52 18.87 -2.16
CA ILE A 27 -6.79 17.67 -1.36
C ILE A 27 -5.50 16.90 -1.11
N SER A 28 -4.66 16.72 -2.13
CA SER A 28 -3.37 16.07 -2.05
C SER A 28 -2.45 16.73 -1.00
N ALA A 29 -2.36 18.06 -1.04
CA ALA A 29 -1.58 18.83 -0.06
C ALA A 29 -2.14 18.68 1.36
N GLN A 30 -3.47 18.69 1.53
CA GLN A 30 -4.13 18.52 2.83
C GLN A 30 -3.91 17.12 3.40
N LEU A 31 -4.02 16.08 2.58
CA LEU A 31 -3.80 14.68 2.97
C LEU A 31 -2.32 14.30 3.03
N GLN A 32 -1.45 15.11 2.43
CA GLN A 32 -0.01 14.86 2.30
C GLN A 32 0.29 13.54 1.55
N ILE A 33 -0.45 13.27 0.49
CA ILE A 33 -0.23 12.15 -0.42
C ILE A 33 -0.17 12.67 -1.87
N PRO A 34 0.53 12.00 -2.80
CA PRO A 34 0.60 12.43 -4.19
C PRO A 34 -0.77 12.46 -4.88
N PRO A 35 -0.98 13.37 -5.86
CA PRO A 35 -2.28 13.57 -6.52
C PRO A 35 -2.56 12.55 -7.63
N LEU A 36 -2.49 11.26 -7.30
CA LEU A 36 -2.82 10.17 -8.21
C LEU A 36 -3.38 8.98 -7.43
N LEU A 37 -3.77 7.93 -8.15
CA LEU A 37 -4.23 6.68 -7.53
C LEU A 37 -3.11 6.07 -6.69
N THR A 38 -3.40 5.78 -5.43
CA THR A 38 -2.51 5.12 -4.49
C THR A 38 -3.07 3.75 -4.07
N TYR A 39 -2.26 2.95 -3.37
CA TYR A 39 -2.72 1.72 -2.74
C TYR A 39 -3.87 1.97 -1.75
N SER A 40 -3.83 3.10 -1.04
CA SER A 40 -4.92 3.48 -0.13
C SER A 40 -6.25 3.65 -0.86
N ASP A 41 -6.24 4.29 -2.04
CA ASP A 41 -7.46 4.53 -2.82
C ASP A 41 -7.99 3.24 -3.44
N GLY A 42 -7.12 2.36 -3.91
CA GLY A 42 -7.53 1.12 -4.58
C GLY A 42 -7.86 -0.02 -3.61
N VAL A 43 -7.25 -0.04 -2.42
CA VAL A 43 -7.34 -1.16 -1.48
C VAL A 43 -7.92 -0.76 -0.13
N LEU A 44 -7.31 0.19 0.60
CA LEU A 44 -7.67 0.44 1.99
C LEU A 44 -9.05 1.08 2.14
N TYR A 45 -9.45 1.93 1.19
CA TYR A 45 -10.71 2.68 1.22
C TYR A 45 -11.68 2.30 0.08
N ASN A 46 -11.36 1.31 -0.75
CA ASN A 46 -12.16 0.91 -1.91
C ASN A 46 -13.05 -0.31 -1.65
N TRP A 47 -13.53 -0.47 -0.44
CA TRP A 47 -14.44 -1.57 -0.12
C TRP A 47 -15.61 -1.09 0.74
N ARG A 48 -16.67 -1.87 0.74
CA ARG A 48 -17.87 -1.72 1.57
C ARG A 48 -18.29 -3.08 2.10
N LEU A 49 -19.10 -3.09 3.14
CA LEU A 49 -19.70 -4.32 3.62
C LEU A 49 -20.84 -4.76 2.69
N ASP A 50 -20.96 -6.06 2.52
CA ASP A 50 -22.08 -6.71 1.80
C ASP A 50 -23.30 -6.90 2.71
N THR A 51 -23.60 -5.90 3.51
CA THR A 51 -24.73 -5.93 4.45
C THR A 51 -25.09 -4.52 4.88
N ASP A 52 -26.37 -4.29 5.14
CA ASP A 52 -26.88 -3.04 5.69
C ASP A 52 -26.88 -3.02 7.23
N ASP A 53 -26.39 -4.08 7.90
CA ASP A 53 -26.27 -4.10 9.36
C ASP A 53 -25.18 -3.13 9.83
N PRO A 54 -25.52 -2.05 10.56
CA PRO A 54 -24.55 -1.05 11.01
C PRO A 54 -23.55 -1.60 12.04
N ASN A 55 -23.81 -2.77 12.62
CA ASN A 55 -22.93 -3.43 13.59
C ASN A 55 -22.07 -4.53 12.96
N ALA A 56 -22.21 -4.79 11.66
CA ALA A 56 -21.40 -5.79 10.99
C ALA A 56 -19.92 -5.38 10.97
N LEU A 57 -19.06 -6.32 11.35
CA LEU A 57 -17.62 -6.13 11.26
C LEU A 57 -17.09 -6.58 9.89
N PRO A 58 -16.10 -5.87 9.34
CA PRO A 58 -15.47 -6.31 8.11
C PRO A 58 -14.76 -7.64 8.32
N SER A 59 -14.95 -8.54 7.35
CA SER A 59 -14.28 -9.84 7.29
C SER A 59 -13.91 -10.14 5.84
N GLN A 60 -13.10 -11.16 5.62
CA GLN A 60 -12.69 -11.57 4.28
C GLN A 60 -13.87 -11.92 3.35
N SER A 61 -14.98 -12.42 3.91
CA SER A 61 -16.18 -12.82 3.17
C SER A 61 -17.25 -11.73 3.06
N THR A 62 -17.14 -10.65 3.84
CA THR A 62 -18.18 -9.61 3.92
C THR A 62 -17.80 -8.31 3.21
N ILE A 63 -16.59 -8.20 2.67
CA ILE A 63 -16.19 -7.03 1.92
C ILE A 63 -16.44 -7.19 0.42
N GLN A 64 -16.93 -6.13 -0.19
CA GLN A 64 -17.10 -5.99 -1.65
C GLN A 64 -16.33 -4.78 -2.15
N CYS A 65 -15.82 -4.87 -3.39
CA CYS A 65 -15.19 -3.73 -4.04
C CYS A 65 -16.21 -2.62 -4.29
N ASN A 66 -15.83 -1.38 -3.99
CA ASN A 66 -16.72 -0.23 -4.13
C ASN A 66 -16.66 0.36 -5.54
N THR A 67 -15.47 0.50 -6.11
CA THR A 67 -15.27 1.14 -7.41
C THR A 67 -14.19 0.44 -8.21
N THR A 68 -14.43 0.28 -9.51
CA THR A 68 -13.49 -0.25 -10.50
C THR A 68 -13.41 0.67 -11.71
N PHE A 69 -12.34 0.61 -12.47
CA PHE A 69 -12.17 1.33 -13.74
C PHE A 69 -12.75 0.55 -14.92
N THR A 70 -12.59 -0.78 -14.91
CA THR A 70 -12.95 -1.66 -16.04
C THR A 70 -14.30 -2.32 -15.87
N SER A 71 -14.91 -2.24 -14.68
CA SER A 71 -16.14 -2.96 -14.31
C SER A 71 -16.03 -4.49 -14.43
N THR A 72 -14.81 -5.03 -14.47
CA THR A 72 -14.59 -6.48 -14.49
C THR A 72 -14.54 -7.05 -13.08
N SER A 73 -14.96 -8.31 -12.92
CA SER A 73 -14.79 -9.07 -11.68
C SER A 73 -13.31 -9.25 -11.33
N ASP A 74 -12.46 -9.39 -12.33
CA ASP A 74 -11.01 -9.53 -12.18
C ASP A 74 -10.38 -8.31 -11.50
N GLU A 75 -10.82 -7.09 -11.84
CA GLU A 75 -10.34 -5.87 -11.17
C GLU A 75 -10.83 -5.81 -9.72
N ALA A 76 -12.11 -6.12 -9.50
CA ALA A 76 -12.65 -6.15 -8.14
C ALA A 76 -11.88 -7.14 -7.25
N GLU A 77 -11.62 -8.35 -7.75
CA GLU A 77 -10.85 -9.37 -7.02
C GLU A 77 -9.38 -8.96 -6.81
N PHE A 78 -8.77 -8.29 -7.79
CA PHE A 78 -7.41 -7.76 -7.63
C PHE A 78 -7.30 -6.82 -6.42
N TYR A 79 -8.26 -5.92 -6.23
CA TYR A 79 -8.30 -5.05 -5.05
C TYR A 79 -8.71 -5.79 -3.77
N LEU A 80 -9.73 -6.66 -3.86
CA LEU A 80 -10.29 -7.36 -2.70
C LEU A 80 -9.31 -8.37 -2.09
N VAL A 81 -8.49 -9.06 -2.89
CA VAL A 81 -7.44 -9.96 -2.36
C VAL A 81 -6.48 -9.17 -1.47
N SER A 82 -6.04 -7.99 -1.91
CA SER A 82 -5.20 -7.13 -1.09
C SER A 82 -5.93 -6.63 0.16
N GLY A 83 -7.20 -6.25 0.06
CA GLY A 83 -8.03 -5.85 1.20
C GLY A 83 -8.23 -6.99 2.21
N ARG A 84 -8.45 -8.21 1.75
CA ARG A 84 -8.55 -9.42 2.60
C ARG A 84 -7.24 -9.70 3.33
N ILE A 85 -6.09 -9.47 2.69
CA ILE A 85 -4.76 -9.58 3.32
C ILE A 85 -4.61 -8.54 4.43
N GLU A 86 -4.98 -7.29 4.18
CA GLU A 86 -4.92 -6.22 5.20
C GLU A 86 -5.82 -6.56 6.41
N LEU A 87 -7.03 -7.08 6.19
CA LEU A 87 -7.92 -7.51 7.26
C LEU A 87 -7.38 -8.72 8.03
N ALA A 88 -6.88 -9.75 7.32
CA ALA A 88 -6.33 -10.94 7.96
C ALA A 88 -5.11 -10.62 8.83
N ALA A 89 -4.35 -9.62 8.43
CA ALA A 89 -3.13 -9.23 9.12
C ALA A 89 -3.33 -8.19 10.23
N ALA A 90 -4.55 -7.73 10.50
CA ALA A 90 -4.83 -6.92 11.68
C ALA A 90 -4.39 -7.62 12.96
N GLU A 91 -4.60 -8.94 13.05
CA GLU A 91 -4.11 -9.79 14.15
C GLU A 91 -2.59 -9.74 14.31
N ALA A 92 -1.83 -9.64 13.21
CA ALA A 92 -0.37 -9.55 13.27
C ALA A 92 0.09 -8.30 14.03
N LEU A 93 -0.61 -7.18 13.91
CA LEU A 93 -0.27 -5.94 14.63
C LEU A 93 -0.44 -6.11 16.14
N ASP A 94 -1.50 -6.81 16.59
CA ASP A 94 -1.71 -7.10 18.00
C ASP A 94 -0.66 -8.08 18.54
N ILE A 95 -0.29 -9.11 17.78
CA ILE A 95 0.78 -10.04 18.13
C ILE A 95 2.11 -9.31 18.24
N MET A 96 2.44 -8.43 17.29
CA MET A 96 3.65 -7.62 17.31
C MET A 96 3.70 -6.73 18.55
N ARG A 97 2.61 -6.04 18.89
CA ARG A 97 2.50 -5.24 20.10
C ARG A 97 2.73 -6.07 21.35
N SER A 98 2.01 -7.21 21.49
CA SER A 98 2.15 -8.11 22.63
C SER A 98 3.58 -8.64 22.78
N THR A 99 4.24 -8.94 21.65
CA THR A 99 5.65 -9.36 21.64
C THR A 99 6.56 -8.25 22.17
N MET A 100 6.34 -7.02 21.76
CA MET A 100 7.13 -5.86 22.23
C MET A 100 6.91 -5.59 23.71
N ASP A 101 5.69 -5.77 24.21
CA ASP A 101 5.35 -5.62 25.63
C ASP A 101 6.08 -6.68 26.49
N GLU A 102 6.11 -7.94 26.06
CA GLU A 102 6.85 -9.01 26.77
C GLU A 102 8.37 -8.80 26.73
N LEU A 103 8.89 -8.25 25.64
CA LEU A 103 10.32 -7.93 25.54
C LEU A 103 10.75 -6.88 26.58
N PHE A 104 9.86 -5.97 26.95
CA PHE A 104 10.13 -5.02 28.01
C PHE A 104 10.23 -5.68 29.40
N VAL A 105 9.48 -6.77 29.61
CA VAL A 105 9.54 -7.58 30.86
C VAL A 105 10.82 -8.39 30.94
N GLY A 106 11.16 -9.12 29.88
CA GLY A 106 12.47 -9.77 29.67
C GLY A 106 12.80 -10.97 30.56
N ASP A 107 11.83 -11.57 31.25
CA ASP A 107 12.03 -12.76 32.07
C ASP A 107 11.84 -14.07 31.28
N ASP A 108 12.11 -15.23 31.90
CA ASP A 108 11.95 -16.53 31.26
C ASP A 108 10.52 -16.84 30.82
N ILE A 109 9.53 -16.26 31.48
CA ILE A 109 8.12 -16.40 31.11
C ILE A 109 7.83 -15.57 29.86
N ALA A 110 8.34 -14.34 29.81
CA ALA A 110 8.25 -13.47 28.67
C ALA A 110 8.88 -14.12 27.42
N ILE A 111 10.04 -14.75 27.54
CA ILE A 111 10.70 -15.47 26.42
C ILE A 111 9.82 -16.58 25.87
N ARG A 112 9.15 -17.35 26.73
CA ARG A 112 8.23 -18.41 26.28
C ARG A 112 7.01 -17.84 25.56
N ARG A 113 6.43 -16.75 26.07
CA ARG A 113 5.30 -16.06 25.41
C ARG A 113 5.69 -15.47 24.08
N ILE A 114 6.85 -14.85 23.99
CA ILE A 114 7.39 -14.33 22.72
C ILE A 114 7.52 -15.46 21.71
N THR A 115 8.02 -16.61 22.11
CA THR A 115 8.14 -17.79 21.23
C THR A 115 6.77 -18.21 20.69
N GLU A 116 5.74 -18.23 21.54
CA GLU A 116 4.37 -18.54 21.13
C GLU A 116 3.81 -17.49 20.18
N TYR A 117 4.00 -16.20 20.47
CA TYR A 117 3.58 -15.10 19.60
C TYR A 117 4.25 -15.17 18.22
N LEU A 118 5.52 -15.53 18.15
CA LEU A 118 6.19 -15.70 16.86
C LEU A 118 5.63 -16.90 16.06
N HIS A 119 5.22 -17.97 16.72
CA HIS A 119 4.50 -19.07 16.05
C HIS A 119 3.13 -18.65 15.53
N GLN A 120 2.38 -17.85 16.31
CA GLN A 120 1.11 -17.27 15.88
C GLN A 120 1.32 -16.33 14.68
N LEU A 121 2.30 -15.43 14.75
CA LEU A 121 2.65 -14.54 13.65
C LEU A 121 2.98 -15.31 12.35
N ALA A 122 3.77 -16.37 12.47
CA ALA A 122 4.08 -17.23 11.33
C ALA A 122 2.82 -17.91 10.75
N SER A 123 1.80 -18.20 11.58
CA SER A 123 0.52 -18.72 11.12
C SER A 123 -0.28 -17.67 10.35
N VAL A 124 -0.33 -16.42 10.86
CA VAL A 124 -0.98 -15.29 10.17
C VAL A 124 -0.33 -15.05 8.81
N ILE A 125 1.00 -15.02 8.74
CA ILE A 125 1.74 -14.84 7.47
C ILE A 125 1.43 -15.98 6.48
N ARG A 126 1.33 -17.23 6.95
CA ARG A 126 0.92 -18.34 6.09
C ARG A 126 -0.52 -18.16 5.57
N HIS A 127 -1.43 -17.66 6.40
CA HIS A 127 -2.79 -17.37 5.98
C HIS A 127 -2.84 -16.26 4.92
N MET A 128 -2.12 -15.16 5.13
CA MET A 128 -1.97 -14.09 4.12
C MET A 128 -1.46 -14.63 2.77
N LYS A 129 -0.49 -15.55 2.81
CA LYS A 129 0.01 -16.21 1.61
C LYS A 129 -1.09 -17.00 0.89
N LEU A 130 -1.96 -17.71 1.61
CA LEU A 130 -3.05 -18.47 1.00
C LEU A 130 -4.06 -17.53 0.32
N ILE A 131 -4.43 -16.43 0.96
CA ILE A 131 -5.29 -15.40 0.36
C ILE A 131 -4.66 -14.85 -0.92
N LEU A 132 -3.38 -14.54 -0.91
CA LEU A 132 -2.68 -14.05 -2.10
C LEU A 132 -2.72 -15.05 -3.27
N LEU A 133 -2.67 -16.34 -2.97
CA LEU A 133 -2.72 -17.39 -4.00
C LEU A 133 -4.10 -17.49 -4.68
N GLU A 134 -5.19 -17.05 -4.04
CA GLU A 134 -6.52 -17.01 -4.62
C GLU A 134 -6.57 -16.13 -5.87
N LEU A 135 -5.74 -15.08 -5.92
CA LEU A 135 -5.66 -14.20 -7.09
C LEU A 135 -5.38 -14.96 -8.39
N ARG A 136 -4.66 -16.08 -8.34
CA ARG A 136 -4.33 -16.88 -9.53
C ARG A 136 -5.56 -17.51 -10.19
N THR A 137 -6.61 -17.75 -9.43
CA THR A 137 -7.84 -18.39 -9.91
C THR A 137 -8.94 -17.38 -10.17
N GLN A 138 -8.89 -16.22 -9.55
CA GLN A 138 -9.96 -15.22 -9.57
C GLN A 138 -9.66 -14.01 -10.47
N CYS A 139 -8.41 -13.82 -10.86
CA CYS A 139 -8.00 -12.74 -11.75
C CYS A 139 -7.20 -13.31 -12.92
N SER A 140 -7.73 -13.19 -14.13
CA SER A 140 -7.06 -13.63 -15.36
C SER A 140 -5.81 -12.77 -15.61
N PRO A 141 -4.62 -13.38 -15.81
CA PRO A 141 -3.40 -12.64 -16.14
C PRO A 141 -3.55 -11.80 -17.43
N ASP A 142 -4.32 -12.26 -18.39
CA ASP A 142 -4.58 -11.55 -19.64
C ASP A 142 -5.43 -10.30 -19.42
N ILE A 143 -6.54 -10.42 -18.67
CA ILE A 143 -7.39 -9.29 -18.30
C ILE A 143 -6.61 -8.31 -17.45
N PHE A 144 -5.84 -8.80 -16.48
CA PHE A 144 -5.01 -7.94 -15.64
C PHE A 144 -4.02 -7.13 -16.48
N TYR A 145 -3.26 -7.81 -17.36
CA TYR A 145 -2.19 -7.16 -18.12
C TYR A 145 -2.73 -6.15 -19.14
N HIS A 146 -3.78 -6.51 -19.86
CA HIS A 146 -4.27 -5.71 -20.98
C HIS A 146 -5.36 -4.70 -20.61
N GLN A 147 -6.19 -4.99 -19.60
CA GLN A 147 -7.33 -4.14 -19.26
C GLN A 147 -7.15 -3.38 -17.95
N ILE A 148 -6.61 -4.01 -16.88
CA ILE A 148 -6.52 -3.41 -15.55
C ILE A 148 -5.22 -2.60 -15.40
N ARG A 149 -4.08 -3.22 -15.68
CA ARG A 149 -2.76 -2.62 -15.47
C ARG A 149 -2.58 -1.23 -16.12
N PRO A 150 -3.13 -0.91 -17.31
CA PRO A 150 -3.04 0.43 -17.86
C PRO A 150 -3.56 1.53 -16.94
N TRP A 151 -4.63 1.27 -16.16
CA TRP A 151 -5.22 2.22 -15.23
C TRP A 151 -4.36 2.49 -13.98
N LEU A 152 -3.46 1.56 -13.65
CA LEU A 152 -2.58 1.65 -12.48
C LEU A 152 -1.27 2.37 -12.78
N ARG A 153 -1.07 2.87 -13.99
CA ARG A 153 0.17 3.53 -14.39
C ARG A 153 0.21 4.95 -13.86
N GLY A 154 1.35 5.32 -13.28
CA GLY A 154 1.73 6.71 -13.04
C GLY A 154 2.59 7.29 -14.17
N GLU A 155 3.05 8.52 -14.02
CA GLU A 155 3.92 9.20 -14.98
C GLU A 155 5.22 8.42 -15.22
N ASP A 156 5.82 7.86 -14.17
CA ASP A 156 7.08 7.09 -14.23
C ASP A 156 7.03 5.92 -15.23
N SER A 157 5.83 5.41 -15.52
CA SER A 157 5.62 4.31 -16.46
C SER A 157 5.71 4.74 -17.92
N GLN A 158 5.64 6.05 -18.20
CA GLN A 158 5.61 6.64 -19.55
C GLN A 158 6.58 7.82 -19.61
N LYS A 159 7.89 7.54 -19.72
CA LYS A 159 8.95 8.56 -19.68
C LYS A 159 8.77 9.70 -20.68
N ASP A 160 8.10 9.44 -21.80
CA ASP A 160 7.90 10.42 -22.88
C ASP A 160 6.58 11.20 -22.74
N ARG A 161 5.77 10.92 -21.70
CA ARG A 161 4.43 11.48 -21.54
C ARG A 161 4.25 12.11 -20.17
N LYS A 162 4.75 13.32 -20.00
CA LYS A 162 4.66 14.08 -18.74
C LYS A 162 3.23 14.49 -18.42
N TRP A 163 2.94 14.53 -17.13
CA TRP A 163 1.70 15.03 -16.57
C TRP A 163 1.85 16.50 -16.21
N ILE A 164 1.03 17.35 -16.80
CA ILE A 164 1.05 18.80 -16.60
C ILE A 164 -0.23 19.17 -15.86
N PHE A 165 -0.10 19.61 -14.62
CA PHE A 165 -1.21 20.09 -13.80
C PHE A 165 -1.41 21.59 -14.10
N GLU A 166 -2.46 21.93 -14.84
CA GLU A 166 -2.75 23.33 -15.21
C GLU A 166 -3.41 24.06 -14.03
N GLY A 167 -3.21 25.37 -13.94
CA GLY A 167 -3.79 26.24 -12.92
C GLY A 167 -3.01 26.32 -11.61
N ILE A 168 -1.82 25.74 -11.51
CA ILE A 168 -0.97 25.87 -10.31
C ILE A 168 -0.63 27.35 -10.05
N ASP A 169 -0.43 28.14 -11.10
CA ASP A 169 -0.11 29.57 -10.98
C ASP A 169 -1.28 30.41 -10.42
N GLU A 170 -2.50 29.87 -10.41
CA GLU A 170 -3.69 30.55 -9.89
C GLU A 170 -3.78 30.50 -8.36
N ASP A 171 -3.07 29.57 -7.72
CA ASP A 171 -3.06 29.40 -6.26
C ASP A 171 -1.61 29.19 -5.77
N SER A 172 -1.06 30.20 -5.14
CA SER A 172 0.33 30.19 -4.63
C SER A 172 0.61 29.15 -3.54
N SER A 173 -0.42 28.52 -3.01
CA SER A 173 -0.28 27.41 -2.04
C SER A 173 -0.04 26.07 -2.71
N LEU A 174 -0.25 25.95 -4.03
CA LEU A 174 -0.07 24.73 -4.79
C LEU A 174 1.38 24.57 -5.24
N VAL A 175 1.85 23.33 -5.20
CA VAL A 175 3.20 22.95 -5.62
C VAL A 175 3.10 21.86 -6.67
N GLU A 176 3.98 21.91 -7.67
CA GLU A 176 4.05 20.87 -8.69
C GLU A 176 4.43 19.53 -8.06
N PRO A 177 3.67 18.45 -8.34
CA PRO A 177 3.96 17.14 -7.81
C PRO A 177 5.29 16.59 -8.34
N VAL A 178 6.08 15.97 -7.46
CA VAL A 178 7.37 15.36 -7.79
C VAL A 178 7.28 13.84 -7.89
N GLU A 179 6.35 13.23 -7.14
CA GLU A 179 6.19 11.77 -7.06
C GLU A 179 4.88 11.34 -7.70
N LEU A 180 4.95 10.61 -8.82
CA LEU A 180 3.80 10.19 -9.61
C LEU A 180 3.96 8.73 -10.11
N SER A 181 4.37 7.80 -9.23
CA SER A 181 4.66 6.41 -9.60
C SER A 181 3.43 5.49 -9.72
N GLY A 182 2.27 5.89 -9.20
CA GLY A 182 1.07 5.04 -9.19
C GLY A 182 1.03 4.01 -8.03
N PRO A 183 -0.06 3.22 -7.92
CA PRO A 183 -0.26 2.28 -6.83
C PRO A 183 0.69 1.10 -6.89
N SER A 184 1.13 0.66 -5.72
CA SER A 184 2.00 -0.51 -5.53
C SER A 184 1.72 -1.19 -4.20
N ALA A 185 1.85 -2.51 -4.12
CA ALA A 185 1.79 -3.24 -2.85
C ALA A 185 2.88 -2.79 -1.87
N ALA A 186 3.98 -2.22 -2.34
CA ALA A 186 5.01 -1.61 -1.50
C ALA A 186 4.52 -0.38 -0.71
N GLN A 187 3.33 0.15 -1.05
CA GLN A 187 2.64 1.21 -0.30
C GLN A 187 1.77 0.66 0.85
N SER A 188 1.72 -0.66 1.06
CA SER A 188 1.10 -1.26 2.25
C SER A 188 1.96 -0.96 3.48
N SER A 189 1.39 -0.24 4.43
CA SER A 189 2.05 0.02 5.71
C SER A 189 2.17 -1.23 6.57
N LEU A 190 1.24 -2.16 6.44
CA LEU A 190 1.25 -3.43 7.14
C LEU A 190 2.45 -4.29 6.74
N LEU A 191 2.70 -4.46 5.43
CA LEU A 191 3.85 -5.23 4.95
C LEU A 191 5.16 -4.61 5.41
N GLN A 192 5.27 -3.27 5.33
CA GLN A 192 6.45 -2.59 5.85
C GLN A 192 6.60 -2.67 7.37
N ALA A 193 5.49 -2.70 8.13
CA ALA A 193 5.54 -2.90 9.57
C ALA A 193 6.08 -4.30 9.94
N LEU A 194 5.65 -5.34 9.21
CA LEU A 194 6.18 -6.70 9.37
C LEU A 194 7.68 -6.77 9.05
N ASP A 195 8.12 -6.14 7.96
CA ASP A 195 9.53 -6.09 7.57
C ASP A 195 10.38 -5.41 8.64
N ILE A 196 9.91 -4.26 9.18
CA ILE A 196 10.57 -3.54 10.25
C ILE A 196 10.63 -4.39 11.53
N PHE A 197 9.51 -4.98 11.94
CA PHE A 197 9.41 -5.79 13.16
C PHE A 197 10.33 -7.02 13.09
N LEU A 198 10.31 -7.73 11.97
CA LEU A 198 11.17 -8.91 11.74
C LEU A 198 12.62 -8.54 11.41
N GLY A 199 12.91 -7.26 11.17
CA GLY A 199 14.25 -6.79 10.79
C GLY A 199 14.69 -7.25 9.41
N VAL A 200 13.76 -7.58 8.51
CA VAL A 200 14.06 -8.05 7.15
C VAL A 200 14.77 -6.96 6.34
N ASP A 201 14.39 -5.71 6.57
CA ASP A 201 15.00 -4.53 5.95
C ASP A 201 16.50 -4.35 6.26
N GLN A 202 16.99 -4.96 7.36
CA GLN A 202 18.40 -4.88 7.77
C GLN A 202 19.20 -6.13 7.40
N TYR A 203 18.54 -7.27 7.23
CA TYR A 203 19.18 -8.57 7.08
C TYR A 203 18.72 -9.30 5.81
N SER A 204 18.41 -8.55 4.74
CA SER A 204 18.06 -9.19 3.46
C SER A 204 19.21 -10.12 3.03
N PRO A 205 18.90 -11.40 2.63
CA PRO A 205 19.91 -12.32 2.08
C PRO A 205 20.56 -11.80 0.79
N LEU A 206 20.05 -10.69 0.25
CA LEU A 206 20.64 -9.93 -0.85
C LEU A 206 21.98 -9.24 -0.47
N GLU A 207 22.42 -9.33 0.79
CA GLU A 207 23.77 -8.89 1.20
C GLU A 207 24.92 -9.61 0.45
N LYS A 208 24.61 -10.67 -0.30
CA LYS A 208 25.59 -11.32 -1.20
C LYS A 208 25.57 -10.79 -2.64
N THR A 209 24.57 -10.00 -2.99
CA THR A 209 24.49 -9.29 -4.28
C THR A 209 24.60 -7.79 -4.01
N SER A 210 25.69 -7.21 -4.42
CA SER A 210 26.12 -5.81 -4.37
C SER A 210 25.38 -4.85 -3.42
N THR A 211 26.13 -4.12 -2.62
CA THR A 211 25.67 -3.03 -1.71
C THR A 211 24.71 -2.03 -2.39
N GLU A 212 24.79 -1.92 -3.71
CA GLU A 212 23.96 -1.01 -4.52
C GLU A 212 22.50 -1.46 -4.66
N GLU A 213 22.24 -2.77 -4.84
CA GLU A 213 20.86 -3.29 -4.98
C GLU A 213 20.07 -3.23 -3.66
N SER A 214 20.74 -3.49 -2.53
CA SER A 214 20.14 -3.33 -1.21
C SER A 214 19.78 -1.88 -0.90
N ASN A 215 20.67 -0.94 -1.26
CA ASN A 215 20.43 0.49 -1.13
C ASN A 215 19.28 0.98 -2.01
N GLN A 216 19.17 0.46 -3.25
CA GLN A 216 18.07 0.79 -4.15
C GLN A 216 16.72 0.29 -3.65
N TYR A 217 16.66 -0.93 -3.11
CA TYR A 217 15.43 -1.49 -2.53
C TYR A 217 14.96 -0.70 -1.31
N THR A 218 15.85 -0.39 -0.38
CA THR A 218 15.54 0.43 0.81
C THR A 218 15.10 1.83 0.42
N SER A 219 15.76 2.44 -0.58
CA SER A 219 15.37 3.74 -1.12
C SER A 219 13.99 3.70 -1.78
N PHE A 220 13.67 2.63 -2.52
CA PHE A 220 12.35 2.41 -3.13
C PHE A 220 11.26 2.29 -2.07
N LEU A 221 11.43 1.46 -1.04
CA LEU A 221 10.45 1.31 0.05
C LEU A 221 10.20 2.63 0.79
N LYS A 222 11.27 3.40 1.07
CA LYS A 222 11.14 4.73 1.69
C LYS A 222 10.37 5.71 0.80
N ARG A 223 10.59 5.68 -0.51
CA ARG A 223 9.84 6.49 -1.48
C ARG A 223 8.36 6.07 -1.49
N MET A 224 8.05 4.78 -1.44
CA MET A 224 6.68 4.27 -1.40
C MET A 224 5.88 4.73 -0.16
N ARG A 225 6.54 5.09 0.92
CA ARG A 225 5.88 5.67 2.11
C ARG A 225 5.22 7.02 1.83
N LEU A 226 5.72 7.79 0.87
CA LEU A 226 5.11 9.07 0.50
C LEU A 226 3.66 8.92 0.02
N TYR A 227 3.30 7.74 -0.49
CA TYR A 227 1.96 7.39 -0.97
C TYR A 227 1.03 6.87 0.12
N MET A 228 1.52 6.67 1.34
CA MET A 228 0.73 6.16 2.45
C MET A 228 0.03 7.31 3.20
N PRO A 229 -1.13 7.04 3.84
CA PRO A 229 -1.75 8.00 4.75
C PRO A 229 -0.77 8.48 5.83
N ARG A 230 -0.86 9.77 6.21
CA ARG A 230 0.09 10.40 7.15
C ARG A 230 0.27 9.62 8.46
N HIS A 231 -0.83 9.12 9.03
CA HIS A 231 -0.78 8.37 10.29
C HIS A 231 -0.08 7.00 10.13
N HIS A 232 -0.19 6.33 8.98
CA HIS A 232 0.56 5.13 8.68
C HIS A 232 2.08 5.41 8.61
N ARG A 233 2.47 6.49 7.94
CA ARG A 233 3.89 6.91 7.91
C ARG A 233 4.44 7.23 9.31
N ALA A 234 3.64 7.91 10.13
CA ALA A 234 4.02 8.23 11.50
C ALA A 234 4.21 6.96 12.33
N PHE A 235 3.32 5.98 12.19
CA PHE A 235 3.43 4.67 12.83
C PHE A 235 4.71 3.93 12.43
N LEU A 236 4.99 3.81 11.12
CA LEU A 236 6.22 3.16 10.64
C LEU A 236 7.48 3.86 11.15
N THR A 237 7.50 5.20 11.16
CA THR A 237 8.61 5.99 11.68
C THR A 237 8.81 5.75 13.18
N HIS A 238 7.71 5.63 13.94
CA HIS A 238 7.77 5.30 15.37
C HIS A 238 8.32 3.89 15.59
N LEU A 239 7.84 2.92 14.82
CA LEU A 239 8.29 1.52 14.91
C LEU A 239 9.79 1.38 14.59
N GLU A 240 10.30 2.11 13.60
CA GLU A 240 11.74 2.11 13.26
C GLU A 240 12.64 2.70 14.34
N ARG A 241 12.14 3.68 15.10
CA ARG A 241 12.91 4.35 16.16
C ARG A 241 12.98 3.55 17.46
N ASN A 242 12.10 2.58 17.64
CA ASN A 242 12.13 1.71 18.81
C ASN A 242 13.29 0.70 18.67
N PRO A 243 13.98 0.38 19.78
CA PRO A 243 14.96 -0.69 19.76
C PRO A 243 14.28 -1.98 19.29
N ARG A 244 14.96 -2.73 18.44
CA ARG A 244 14.45 -3.98 17.84
C ARG A 244 14.97 -5.18 18.61
N PRO A 245 14.38 -5.50 19.76
CA PRO A 245 14.97 -6.45 20.69
C PRO A 245 14.91 -7.92 20.19
N LEU A 246 14.09 -8.22 19.17
CA LEU A 246 14.00 -9.61 18.66
C LEU A 246 15.29 -10.13 18.02
N ARG A 247 16.23 -9.25 17.66
CA ARG A 247 17.49 -9.63 17.02
C ARG A 247 18.74 -9.14 17.74
N GLN A 248 18.60 -8.66 18.98
CA GLN A 248 19.71 -8.39 19.89
C GLN A 248 19.90 -9.57 20.82
#